data_b32a829a4456a8f1df76a7f41143498e
#
_entry.id   b32a829a4456a8f1df76a7f41143498e
#
_cell.length_a   1.000
_cell.length_b   1.000
_cell.length_c   1.000
_cell.angle_alpha   90.00
_cell.angle_beta   90.00
_cell.angle_gamma   90.00
#
_symmetry.space_group_name_H-M   'P 1'
#
loop_
_entity.id
_entity.type
_entity.pdbx_description
1 polymer ?
#
loop_
_entity_poly.entity_id
_entity_poly.type
_entity_poly.pdbx_seq_one_letter_code
_entity_poly.pdbx_strand_id
1 'polypeptide(L)'
;MNLDFASVWETISDIIPDNDALICGEEVVSWKEYDLRSSKIATALSEAGLSSNSKAGLYLNNSNEYLICQNAIFKVGGCPINVNYRYVEEELIYLLENSDSEAVFYHACYGAVSYTHLTLPTSDLV
;
A
#
# COMPACT_ATOMS: atom_id res chain seq x y z
N MET A 1 -12.75 -15.43 -13.42
CA MET A 1 -11.51 -14.76 -12.97
C MET A 1 -11.60 -13.27 -13.24
N ASN A 2 -11.42 -12.46 -12.22
CA ASN A 2 -11.31 -11.02 -12.40
C ASN A 2 -9.93 -10.71 -12.98
N LEU A 3 -9.87 -9.77 -13.92
CA LEU A 3 -8.62 -9.35 -14.53
C LEU A 3 -8.07 -8.08 -13.85
N ASP A 4 -8.22 -7.97 -12.54
CA ASP A 4 -7.60 -6.90 -11.78
C ASP A 4 -6.18 -7.31 -11.32
N PHE A 5 -5.40 -6.34 -10.90
CA PHE A 5 -4.03 -6.60 -10.50
C PHE A 5 -3.94 -7.58 -9.33
N ALA A 6 -4.80 -7.43 -8.33
CA ALA A 6 -4.75 -8.31 -7.16
C ALA A 6 -4.97 -9.78 -7.55
N SER A 7 -5.95 -10.06 -8.39
CA SER A 7 -6.25 -11.43 -8.82
C SER A 7 -5.11 -12.04 -9.64
N VAL A 8 -4.48 -11.24 -10.50
CA VAL A 8 -3.34 -11.69 -11.29
C VAL A 8 -2.15 -12.03 -10.39
N TRP A 9 -1.82 -11.15 -9.43
CA TRP A 9 -0.72 -11.39 -8.50
C TRP A 9 -0.97 -12.61 -7.61
N GLU A 10 -2.21 -12.80 -7.16
CA GLU A 10 -2.59 -13.97 -6.36
C GLU A 10 -2.40 -15.27 -7.16
N THR A 11 -2.77 -15.26 -8.43
CA THR A 11 -2.58 -16.40 -9.32
C THR A 11 -1.09 -16.73 -9.49
N ILE A 12 -0.26 -15.74 -9.68
CA ILE A 12 1.19 -15.94 -9.80
C ILE A 12 1.75 -16.52 -8.49
N SER A 13 1.33 -15.99 -7.35
CA SER A 13 1.75 -16.50 -6.05
C SER A 13 1.39 -17.97 -5.85
N ASP A 14 0.23 -18.38 -6.35
CA ASP A 14 -0.19 -19.80 -6.27
C ASP A 14 0.66 -20.70 -7.16
N ILE A 15 1.13 -20.21 -8.29
CA ILE A 15 1.89 -20.99 -9.26
C ILE A 15 3.38 -21.06 -8.92
N ILE A 16 3.97 -19.92 -8.53
CA ILE A 16 5.42 -19.83 -8.24
C ILE A 16 5.68 -19.16 -6.89
N PRO A 17 5.18 -19.74 -5.79
CA PRO A 17 5.21 -19.09 -4.47
C PRO A 17 6.61 -18.79 -3.95
N ASP A 18 7.59 -19.61 -4.31
CA ASP A 18 8.95 -19.50 -3.78
C ASP A 18 9.88 -18.64 -4.64
N ASN A 19 9.40 -18.15 -5.79
CA ASN A 19 10.19 -17.28 -6.65
C ASN A 19 10.20 -15.85 -6.10
N ASP A 20 11.26 -15.11 -6.44
CA ASP A 20 11.39 -13.72 -6.01
C ASP A 20 10.34 -12.84 -6.69
N ALA A 21 9.60 -12.07 -5.91
CA ALA A 21 8.62 -11.12 -6.41
C ALA A 21 9.15 -9.69 -6.35
N LEU A 22 9.73 -9.31 -5.22
CA LEU A 22 10.20 -7.94 -4.97
C LEU A 22 11.66 -7.99 -4.52
N ILE A 23 12.46 -7.11 -5.10
CA ILE A 23 13.88 -6.99 -4.76
C ILE A 23 14.19 -5.50 -4.56
N CYS A 24 14.69 -5.16 -3.40
CA CYS A 24 15.12 -3.81 -3.07
C CYS A 24 16.44 -3.88 -2.31
N GLY A 25 17.55 -3.60 -3.00
CA GLY A 25 18.88 -3.80 -2.44
C GLY A 25 19.12 -5.26 -2.10
N GLU A 26 19.37 -5.55 -0.85
CA GLU A 26 19.58 -6.93 -0.35
C GLU A 26 18.28 -7.58 0.13
N GLU A 27 17.22 -6.82 0.27
CA GLU A 27 15.93 -7.33 0.71
C GLU A 27 15.18 -7.97 -0.45
N VAL A 28 14.86 -9.24 -0.31
CA VAL A 28 14.15 -10.03 -1.32
C VAL A 28 12.88 -10.59 -0.69
N VAL A 29 11.75 -10.42 -1.38
CA VAL A 29 10.45 -10.92 -0.94
C VAL A 29 9.93 -11.90 -1.99
N SER A 30 9.59 -13.11 -1.55
CA SER A 30 9.00 -14.11 -2.45
C SER A 30 7.55 -13.77 -2.79
N TRP A 31 7.01 -14.39 -3.83
CA TRP A 31 5.60 -14.23 -4.21
C TRP A 31 4.67 -14.61 -3.06
N LYS A 32 4.97 -15.70 -2.37
CA LYS A 32 4.20 -16.14 -1.21
C LYS A 32 4.19 -15.10 -0.10
N GLU A 33 5.36 -14.58 0.24
CA GLU A 33 5.50 -13.58 1.30
C GLU A 33 4.86 -12.25 0.90
N TYR A 34 5.01 -11.85 -0.36
CA TYR A 34 4.36 -10.66 -0.90
C TYR A 34 2.84 -10.75 -0.75
N ASP A 35 2.27 -11.88 -1.17
CA ASP A 35 0.83 -12.11 -1.05
C ASP A 35 0.37 -12.14 0.40
N LEU A 36 1.10 -12.83 1.27
CA LEU A 36 0.75 -12.96 2.68
C LEU A 36 0.76 -11.61 3.41
N ARG A 37 1.82 -10.83 3.23
CA ARG A 37 1.95 -9.52 3.87
C ARG A 37 0.90 -8.55 3.33
N SER A 38 0.66 -8.55 2.03
CA SER A 38 -0.38 -7.74 1.41
C SER A 38 -1.77 -8.11 1.92
N SER A 39 -2.04 -9.39 2.11
CA SER A 39 -3.34 -9.86 2.62
C SER A 39 -3.59 -9.43 4.05
N LYS A 40 -2.56 -9.43 4.90
CA LYS A 40 -2.67 -8.95 6.28
C LYS A 40 -3.02 -7.47 6.33
N ILE A 41 -2.37 -6.67 5.50
CA ILE A 41 -2.64 -5.24 5.41
C ILE A 41 -4.05 -5.00 4.83
N ALA A 42 -4.43 -5.76 3.82
CA ALA A 42 -5.76 -5.67 3.23
C ALA A 42 -6.86 -5.95 4.26
N THR A 43 -6.65 -6.94 5.13
CA THR A 43 -7.58 -7.23 6.22
C THR A 43 -7.71 -6.02 7.15
N ALA A 44 -6.60 -5.40 7.53
CA ALA A 44 -6.61 -4.21 8.38
C ALA A 44 -7.35 -3.04 7.70
N LEU A 45 -7.13 -2.84 6.40
CA LEU A 45 -7.83 -1.81 5.65
C LEU A 45 -9.33 -2.06 5.59
N SER A 46 -9.73 -3.30 5.36
CA SER A 46 -11.13 -3.68 5.33
C SER A 46 -11.80 -3.46 6.69
N GLU A 47 -11.13 -3.81 7.78
CA GLU A 47 -11.62 -3.58 9.13
C GLU A 47 -11.73 -2.09 9.46
N ALA A 48 -10.90 -1.26 8.85
CA ALA A 48 -10.95 0.20 9.00
C ALA A 48 -12.03 0.85 8.12
N GLY A 49 -12.74 0.07 7.31
CA GLY A 49 -13.86 0.55 6.50
C GLY A 49 -13.56 0.82 5.04
N LEU A 50 -12.33 0.54 4.57
CA LEU A 50 -12.02 0.70 3.15
C LEU A 50 -12.65 -0.43 2.34
N SER A 51 -13.13 -0.10 1.16
CA SER A 51 -13.80 -1.05 0.28
C SER A 51 -13.56 -0.68 -1.18
N SER A 52 -14.36 -1.24 -2.09
CA SER A 52 -14.25 -0.92 -3.52
C SER A 52 -14.31 0.57 -3.76
N ASN A 53 -13.40 1.06 -4.58
CA ASN A 53 -13.24 2.46 -4.96
C ASN A 53 -12.74 3.39 -3.85
N SER A 54 -12.43 2.88 -2.66
CA SER A 54 -11.73 3.67 -1.64
C SER A 54 -10.35 4.09 -2.16
N LYS A 55 -9.92 5.28 -1.81
CA LYS A 55 -8.61 5.80 -2.21
C LYS A 55 -7.69 5.85 -1.01
N ALA A 56 -6.46 5.40 -1.20
CA ALA A 56 -5.45 5.41 -0.15
C ALA A 56 -4.14 5.94 -0.70
N GLY A 57 -3.56 6.90 -0.01
CA GLY A 57 -2.30 7.52 -0.40
C GLY A 57 -1.09 6.69 0.02
N LEU A 58 -0.09 6.64 -0.85
CA LEU A 58 1.18 5.99 -0.57
C LEU A 58 2.25 7.07 -0.46
N TYR A 59 2.48 7.54 0.75
CA TYR A 59 3.49 8.55 1.07
C TYR A 59 4.77 7.84 1.52
N LEU A 60 5.38 7.14 0.57
CA LEU A 60 6.51 6.26 0.79
C LEU A 60 7.54 6.48 -0.32
N ASN A 61 8.81 6.26 0.00
CA ASN A 61 9.83 6.18 -1.03
C ASN A 61 9.75 4.79 -1.71
N ASN A 62 10.44 4.65 -2.83
CA ASN A 62 10.46 3.39 -3.56
C ASN A 62 11.09 2.29 -2.71
N SER A 63 10.33 1.24 -2.45
CA SER A 63 10.72 0.17 -1.53
C SER A 63 9.81 -1.04 -1.72
N ASN A 64 10.15 -2.15 -1.09
CA ASN A 64 9.28 -3.32 -1.05
C ASN A 64 7.98 -3.00 -0.33
N GLU A 65 8.04 -2.22 0.74
CA GLU A 65 6.86 -1.79 1.52
C GLU A 65 5.86 -1.02 0.64
N TYR A 66 6.34 -0.18 -0.26
CA TYR A 66 5.48 0.55 -1.19
C TYR A 66 4.63 -0.41 -2.02
N LEU A 67 5.26 -1.42 -2.60
CA LEU A 67 4.56 -2.38 -3.45
C LEU A 67 3.65 -3.31 -2.65
N ILE A 68 4.03 -3.66 -1.44
CA ILE A 68 3.19 -4.46 -0.55
C ILE A 68 1.92 -3.69 -0.16
N CYS A 69 2.05 -2.43 0.21
CA CYS A 69 0.90 -1.57 0.51
C CYS A 69 0.03 -1.33 -0.71
N GLN A 70 0.64 -1.12 -1.87
CA GLN A 70 -0.09 -0.96 -3.13
C GLN A 70 -0.95 -2.19 -3.43
N ASN A 71 -0.38 -3.38 -3.31
CA ASN A 71 -1.12 -4.62 -3.55
C ASN A 71 -2.24 -4.79 -2.53
N ALA A 72 -2.02 -4.42 -1.27
CA ALA A 72 -3.06 -4.46 -0.25
C ALA A 72 -4.26 -3.58 -0.62
N ILE A 73 -4.00 -2.39 -1.15
CA ILE A 73 -5.06 -1.49 -1.62
C ILE A 73 -5.81 -2.13 -2.78
N PHE A 74 -5.11 -2.74 -3.73
CA PHE A 74 -5.75 -3.47 -4.84
C PHE A 74 -6.63 -4.61 -4.34
N LYS A 75 -6.19 -5.34 -3.30
CA LYS A 75 -6.94 -6.47 -2.74
C LYS A 75 -8.30 -6.06 -2.16
N VAL A 76 -8.42 -4.87 -1.61
CA VAL A 76 -9.72 -4.37 -1.13
C VAL A 76 -10.54 -3.71 -2.24
N GLY A 77 -10.03 -3.69 -3.47
CA GLY A 77 -10.70 -3.04 -4.60
C GLY A 77 -10.50 -1.54 -4.64
N GLY A 78 -9.56 -1.03 -3.86
CA GLY A 78 -9.27 0.39 -3.75
C GLY A 78 -8.36 0.91 -4.85
N CYS A 79 -8.12 2.21 -4.81
CA CYS A 79 -7.27 2.92 -5.75
C CYS A 79 -6.07 3.52 -5.00
N PRO A 80 -4.85 3.05 -5.26
CA PRO A 80 -3.67 3.64 -4.65
C PRO A 80 -3.36 4.99 -5.29
N ILE A 81 -3.02 5.97 -4.46
CA ILE A 81 -2.63 7.30 -4.90
C ILE A 81 -1.14 7.49 -4.58
N ASN A 82 -0.35 7.65 -5.62
CA ASN A 82 1.07 7.90 -5.45
C ASN A 82 1.28 9.34 -4.96
N VAL A 83 1.84 9.47 -3.75
CA VAL A 83 2.13 10.77 -3.15
C VAL A 83 3.64 10.98 -3.17
N ASN A 84 4.07 12.10 -3.73
CA ASN A 84 5.49 12.41 -3.80
C ASN A 84 6.07 12.55 -2.38
N TYR A 85 7.01 11.69 -2.01
CA TYR A 85 7.62 11.69 -0.67
C TYR A 85 8.39 12.97 -0.36
N ARG A 86 8.64 13.82 -1.36
CA ARG A 86 9.31 15.11 -1.18
C ARG A 86 8.34 16.25 -0.88
N TYR A 87 7.03 15.99 -0.90
CA TYR A 87 6.05 17.02 -0.61
C TYR A 87 6.18 17.49 0.84
N VAL A 88 6.05 18.81 1.03
CA VAL A 88 5.91 19.40 2.34
C VAL A 88 4.44 19.38 2.76
N GLU A 89 4.17 19.77 4.02
CA GLU A 89 2.84 19.64 4.61
C GLU A 89 1.70 20.20 3.76
N GLU A 90 1.86 21.43 3.26
CA GLU A 90 0.82 22.09 2.47
C GLU A 90 0.48 21.35 1.18
N GLU A 91 1.51 20.88 0.48
CA GLU A 91 1.33 20.12 -0.75
C GLU A 91 0.67 18.78 -0.48
N LEU A 92 1.04 18.12 0.61
CA LEU A 92 0.49 16.85 1.01
C LEU A 92 -1.00 16.98 1.36
N ILE A 93 -1.35 17.97 2.17
CA ILE A 93 -2.75 18.22 2.55
C ILE A 93 -3.58 18.49 1.30
N TYR A 94 -3.10 19.34 0.41
CA TYR A 94 -3.79 19.65 -0.84
C TYR A 94 -4.07 18.38 -1.66
N LEU A 95 -3.05 17.55 -1.84
CA LEU A 95 -3.20 16.32 -2.63
C LEU A 95 -4.20 15.36 -1.98
N LEU A 96 -4.08 15.13 -0.67
CA LEU A 96 -4.93 14.18 0.04
C LEU A 96 -6.40 14.64 0.05
N GLU A 97 -6.65 15.92 0.23
CA GLU A 97 -8.01 16.45 0.20
C GLU A 97 -8.61 16.36 -1.19
N ASN A 98 -7.85 16.68 -2.23
CA ASN A 98 -8.35 16.66 -3.61
C ASN A 98 -8.48 15.25 -4.18
N SER A 99 -7.77 14.28 -3.64
CA SER A 99 -7.87 12.88 -4.10
C SER A 99 -8.94 12.08 -3.36
N ASP A 100 -9.59 12.68 -2.35
CA ASP A 100 -10.56 11.99 -1.49
C ASP A 100 -9.98 10.74 -0.83
N SER A 101 -8.71 10.79 -0.43
CA SER A 101 -8.04 9.67 0.21
C SER A 101 -8.63 9.39 1.60
N GLU A 102 -8.92 8.12 1.88
CA GLU A 102 -9.48 7.68 3.15
C GLU A 102 -8.42 7.19 4.12
N ALA A 103 -7.24 6.84 3.62
CA ALA A 103 -6.11 6.40 4.43
C ALA A 103 -4.81 6.81 3.76
N VAL A 104 -3.74 6.89 4.54
CA VAL A 104 -2.40 7.21 4.03
C VAL A 104 -1.40 6.26 4.68
N PHE A 105 -0.59 5.61 3.87
CA PHE A 105 0.57 4.86 4.33
C PHE A 105 1.78 5.77 4.31
N TYR A 106 2.59 5.72 5.34
CA TYR A 106 3.80 6.53 5.42
C TYR A 106 4.86 5.85 6.28
N HIS A 107 6.11 6.22 6.06
CA HIS A 107 7.18 5.85 6.98
C HIS A 107 7.09 6.73 8.23
N ALA A 108 7.52 6.20 9.36
CA ALA A 108 7.47 6.93 10.62
C ALA A 108 8.21 8.27 10.56
N CYS A 109 9.25 8.38 9.74
CA CYS A 109 10.00 9.64 9.57
C CYS A 109 9.18 10.74 8.89
N TYR A 110 8.07 10.42 8.23
CA TYR A 110 7.18 11.39 7.60
C TYR A 110 5.91 11.66 8.41
N GLY A 111 5.79 11.07 9.59
CA GLY A 111 4.57 11.13 10.39
C GLY A 111 4.10 12.54 10.72
N ALA A 112 5.02 13.45 10.99
CA ALA A 112 4.68 14.83 11.30
C ALA A 112 4.02 15.60 10.14
N VAL A 113 4.20 15.11 8.90
CA VAL A 113 3.64 15.74 7.71
C VAL A 113 2.23 15.21 7.39
N SER A 114 1.96 13.95 7.70
CA SER A 114 0.74 13.26 7.27
C SER A 114 -0.32 13.06 8.36
N TYR A 115 -0.20 13.70 9.51
CA TYR A 115 -1.06 13.44 10.65
C TYR A 115 -2.50 13.93 10.53
N THR A 116 -2.82 14.77 9.55
CA THR A 116 -4.14 15.40 9.41
C THR A 116 -5.22 14.48 8.87
N HIS A 117 -4.84 13.27 8.46
CA HIS A 117 -5.75 12.28 7.89
C HIS A 117 -5.68 10.98 8.67
N LEU A 118 -6.60 10.05 8.40
CA LEU A 118 -6.47 8.70 8.92
C LEU A 118 -5.18 8.11 8.34
N THR A 119 -4.22 7.82 9.19
CA THR A 119 -2.90 7.36 8.77
C THR A 119 -2.55 6.03 9.41
N LEU A 120 -1.88 5.19 8.65
CA LEU A 120 -1.39 3.89 9.11
C LEU A 120 0.11 3.83 8.82
N PRO A 121 0.97 3.94 9.87
CA PRO A 121 2.41 3.80 9.68
C PRO A 121 2.74 2.42 9.14
N THR A 122 3.54 2.35 8.08
CA THR A 122 3.88 1.06 7.48
C THR A 122 4.64 0.15 8.44
N SER A 123 5.39 0.71 9.37
CA SER A 123 6.08 -0.07 10.40
C SER A 123 5.14 -0.82 11.33
N ASP A 124 3.89 -0.39 11.47
CA ASP A 124 2.89 -1.06 12.29
C ASP A 124 2.17 -2.18 11.54
N LEU A 125 2.24 -2.19 10.22
CA LEU A 125 1.51 -3.11 9.35
C LEU A 125 2.39 -4.17 8.72
N VAL A 126 3.66 -3.90 8.60
CA VAL A 126 4.65 -4.82 8.04
C VAL A 126 5.63 -5.26 9.10
#